data_f49c4631a2dbb0c773cae46570f8db6d
#
_entry.id   f49c4631a2dbb0c773cae46570f8db6d
#
_cell.length_a   1.000
_cell.length_b   1.000
_cell.length_c   1.000
_cell.angle_alpha   90.00
_cell.angle_beta   90.00
_cell.angle_gamma   90.00
#
_symmetry.space_group_name_H-M   'P 1'
#
loop_
_entity.id
_entity.type
_entity.pdbx_description
1 polymer ?
#
loop_
_entity_poly.entity_id
_entity_poly.type
_entity_poly.pdbx_seq_one_letter_code
_entity_poly.pdbx_strand_id
1 'polypeptide(L)'
;MAFRFVHTADIHLDSPLRSLVLRNPDLAELVGDASRQAFVSIIDLCLAERVDALVIALSRISKQLVFPDTVTIFGGRPQSVLQTAGGLDVAFHGLSFANPKAPESLLPKYPAAREGAVNVGIMHTSLAGSPGHDVYAPCSIADLHGHGFDYWALGHIHVRQVHPGASTVVMTGMPQGRDINEAGEKSATLVTIREDRSVEIEEKLTSIAQFERASVDLTGTVEWSEVVGRVRSALEGIRGSVRSRHVVVRLGLAGASPLSWALIRDRDLLLAEAEQAAEQTGDTWVEKLELDLAPQSAETADDVADPIFELAQSMHANVKSEAFRAEARALVQKMIADLPPDGRDFAGRDEAGLELFIDKVLASGADLVTARLKAGGAQ
;
A
#
# COMPACT_ATOMS: atom_id res chain seq x y z
N MET A 1 15.82 -6.66 -35.15
CA MET A 1 14.45 -6.48 -34.63
C MET A 1 14.46 -6.84 -33.14
N ALA A 2 13.45 -6.50 -32.33
CA ALA A 2 13.46 -6.80 -30.90
C ALA A 2 12.15 -7.53 -30.54
N PHE A 3 12.19 -8.40 -29.53
CA PHE A 3 11.01 -8.97 -28.91
C PHE A 3 10.64 -8.09 -27.70
N ARG A 4 9.38 -7.68 -27.61
CA ARG A 4 8.91 -6.77 -26.54
C ARG A 4 7.74 -7.38 -25.79
N PHE A 5 7.72 -7.22 -24.48
CA PHE A 5 6.57 -7.60 -23.66
C PHE A 5 6.38 -6.67 -22.47
N VAL A 6 5.16 -6.60 -21.97
CA VAL A 6 4.86 -5.95 -20.70
C VAL A 6 4.80 -7.01 -19.61
N HIS A 7 5.49 -6.78 -18.51
CA HIS A 7 5.43 -7.58 -17.30
C HIS A 7 4.69 -6.83 -16.20
N THR A 8 3.62 -7.41 -15.70
CA THR A 8 2.84 -6.94 -14.55
C THR A 8 2.54 -8.09 -13.58
N ALA A 9 2.15 -7.77 -12.36
CA ALA A 9 1.78 -8.73 -11.33
C ALA A 9 0.69 -8.15 -10.42
N ASP A 10 0.12 -8.97 -9.55
CA ASP A 10 -0.74 -8.57 -8.43
C ASP A 10 -1.78 -7.49 -8.78
N ILE A 11 -2.55 -7.73 -9.85
CA ILE A 11 -3.51 -6.77 -10.41
C ILE A 11 -4.66 -6.48 -9.45
N HIS A 12 -5.05 -7.44 -8.61
CA HIS A 12 -6.07 -7.30 -7.57
C HIS A 12 -7.40 -6.67 -8.06
N LEU A 13 -7.89 -7.08 -9.22
CA LEU A 13 -9.20 -6.67 -9.70
C LEU A 13 -10.29 -7.04 -8.68
N ASP A 14 -11.20 -6.13 -8.45
CA ASP A 14 -12.36 -6.30 -7.56
C ASP A 14 -12.02 -6.63 -6.09
N SER A 15 -10.84 -6.20 -5.62
CA SER A 15 -10.51 -6.31 -4.19
C SER A 15 -11.46 -5.47 -3.34
N PRO A 16 -12.10 -6.04 -2.31
CA PRO A 16 -13.05 -5.29 -1.49
C PRO A 16 -12.37 -4.19 -0.66
N LEU A 17 -12.81 -2.94 -0.83
CA LEU A 17 -12.32 -1.74 -0.12
C LEU A 17 -13.20 -1.41 1.10
N ARG A 18 -13.60 -2.41 1.87
CA ARG A 18 -14.66 -2.31 2.91
C ARG A 18 -14.44 -1.21 3.93
N SER A 19 -13.22 -1.03 4.42
CA SER A 19 -12.90 0.01 5.41
C SER A 19 -12.98 1.43 4.83
N LEU A 20 -12.71 1.58 3.54
CA LEU A 20 -12.79 2.86 2.84
C LEU A 20 -14.24 3.23 2.52
N VAL A 21 -15.06 2.25 2.10
CA VAL A 21 -16.51 2.44 1.85
C VAL A 21 -17.24 2.99 3.07
N LEU A 22 -16.89 2.54 4.26
CA LEU A 22 -17.51 3.01 5.50
C LEU A 22 -17.14 4.44 5.89
N ARG A 23 -16.02 4.97 5.37
CA ARG A 23 -15.51 6.31 5.72
C ARG A 23 -15.80 7.34 4.65
N ASN A 24 -15.55 7.00 3.41
CA ASN A 24 -15.72 7.88 2.26
C ASN A 24 -16.13 7.03 1.05
N PRO A 25 -17.45 6.95 0.74
CA PRO A 25 -17.96 6.15 -0.37
C PRO A 25 -17.40 6.57 -1.73
N ASP A 26 -17.27 7.89 -1.98
CA ASP A 26 -16.79 8.44 -3.26
C ASP A 26 -15.33 8.07 -3.49
N LEU A 27 -14.51 8.16 -2.44
CA LEU A 27 -13.12 7.71 -2.51
C LEU A 27 -13.01 6.20 -2.69
N ALA A 28 -13.91 5.41 -2.09
CA ALA A 28 -13.94 3.97 -2.26
C ALA A 28 -14.31 3.58 -3.69
N GLU A 29 -15.24 4.28 -4.32
CA GLU A 29 -15.60 4.10 -5.73
C GLU A 29 -14.41 4.44 -6.63
N LEU A 30 -13.77 5.59 -6.41
CA LEU A 30 -12.58 6.01 -7.12
C LEU A 30 -11.47 4.95 -7.08
N VAL A 31 -11.10 4.46 -5.88
CA VAL A 31 -10.01 3.48 -5.73
C VAL A 31 -10.40 2.11 -6.28
N GLY A 32 -11.67 1.72 -6.17
CA GLY A 32 -12.21 0.50 -6.76
C GLY A 32 -12.11 0.50 -8.29
N ASP A 33 -12.46 1.62 -8.91
CA ASP A 33 -12.37 1.78 -10.36
C ASP A 33 -10.89 1.96 -10.82
N ALA A 34 -10.05 2.57 -10.01
CA ALA A 34 -8.62 2.77 -10.33
C ALA A 34 -7.89 1.46 -10.64
N SER A 35 -8.20 0.36 -9.95
CA SER A 35 -7.60 -0.95 -10.24
C SER A 35 -7.97 -1.48 -11.63
N ARG A 36 -9.23 -1.26 -12.05
CA ARG A 36 -9.67 -1.62 -13.40
C ARG A 36 -9.06 -0.72 -14.46
N GLN A 37 -9.05 0.59 -14.22
CA GLN A 37 -8.44 1.57 -15.13
C GLN A 37 -6.94 1.33 -15.29
N ALA A 38 -6.22 0.99 -14.22
CA ALA A 38 -4.81 0.65 -14.28
C ALA A 38 -4.56 -0.59 -15.16
N PHE A 39 -5.44 -1.60 -15.08
CA PHE A 39 -5.35 -2.75 -15.98
C PHE A 39 -5.65 -2.39 -17.45
N VAL A 40 -6.66 -1.55 -17.70
CA VAL A 40 -6.93 -1.02 -19.03
C VAL A 40 -5.72 -0.26 -19.57
N SER A 41 -5.09 0.59 -18.74
CA SER A 41 -3.88 1.32 -19.12
C SER A 41 -2.71 0.39 -19.49
N ILE A 42 -2.60 -0.78 -18.85
CA ILE A 42 -1.61 -1.79 -19.25
C ILE A 42 -1.94 -2.37 -20.64
N ILE A 43 -3.20 -2.63 -20.93
CA ILE A 43 -3.60 -3.10 -22.27
C ILE A 43 -3.33 -2.03 -23.31
N ASP A 44 -3.69 -0.76 -23.04
CA ASP A 44 -3.40 0.37 -23.94
C ASP A 44 -1.89 0.54 -24.15
N LEU A 45 -1.07 0.37 -23.10
CA LEU A 45 0.38 0.34 -23.22
C LEU A 45 0.84 -0.78 -24.16
N CYS A 46 0.31 -1.99 -24.02
CA CYS A 46 0.64 -3.12 -24.90
C CYS A 46 0.35 -2.79 -26.37
N LEU A 47 -0.80 -2.16 -26.62
CA LEU A 47 -1.22 -1.76 -27.99
C LEU A 47 -0.33 -0.63 -28.55
N ALA A 48 -0.08 0.40 -27.75
CA ALA A 48 0.74 1.56 -28.15
C ALA A 48 2.19 1.16 -28.46
N GLU A 49 2.77 0.32 -27.61
CA GLU A 49 4.13 -0.16 -27.74
C GLU A 49 4.26 -1.35 -28.71
N ARG A 50 3.12 -1.88 -29.21
CA ARG A 50 3.05 -3.03 -30.12
C ARG A 50 3.85 -4.21 -29.61
N VAL A 51 3.62 -4.58 -28.35
CA VAL A 51 4.35 -5.67 -27.70
C VAL A 51 3.91 -7.03 -28.25
N ASP A 52 4.82 -7.98 -28.23
CA ASP A 52 4.60 -9.37 -28.70
C ASP A 52 3.88 -10.21 -27.62
N ALA A 53 3.97 -9.83 -26.35
CA ALA A 53 3.33 -10.52 -25.23
C ALA A 53 2.97 -9.61 -24.06
N LEU A 54 2.00 -10.02 -23.25
CA LEU A 54 1.73 -9.53 -21.91
C LEU A 54 1.95 -10.68 -20.92
N VAL A 55 2.84 -10.48 -19.96
CA VAL A 55 3.18 -11.45 -18.90
C VAL A 55 2.58 -10.98 -17.58
N ILE A 56 1.77 -11.84 -16.95
CA ILE A 56 1.11 -11.53 -15.68
C ILE A 56 1.49 -12.59 -14.65
N ALA A 57 2.27 -12.19 -13.64
CA ALA A 57 2.65 -13.08 -12.54
C ALA A 57 1.58 -13.02 -11.44
N LEU A 58 0.58 -13.91 -11.50
CA LEU A 58 -0.55 -14.00 -10.56
C LEU A 58 -0.48 -15.25 -9.69
N SER A 59 -0.94 -15.14 -8.44
CA SER A 59 -1.11 -16.29 -7.54
C SER A 59 -2.33 -17.12 -7.87
N ARG A 60 -3.40 -16.49 -8.37
CA ARG A 60 -4.68 -17.13 -8.67
C ARG A 60 -5.41 -16.45 -9.82
N ILE A 61 -6.07 -17.25 -10.64
CA ILE A 61 -7.04 -16.81 -11.64
C ILE A 61 -8.38 -17.49 -11.32
N SER A 62 -9.48 -16.74 -11.41
CA SER A 62 -10.82 -17.30 -11.24
C SER A 62 -11.08 -18.39 -12.27
N LYS A 63 -11.56 -19.56 -11.82
CA LYS A 63 -11.95 -20.67 -12.68
C LYS A 63 -13.19 -20.36 -13.54
N GLN A 64 -13.90 -19.27 -13.25
CA GLN A 64 -15.10 -18.84 -13.97
C GLN A 64 -14.78 -17.98 -15.22
N LEU A 65 -13.52 -17.55 -15.36
CA LEU A 65 -13.12 -16.73 -16.50
C LEU A 65 -12.85 -17.63 -17.71
N VAL A 66 -13.47 -17.29 -18.82
CA VAL A 66 -13.21 -17.90 -20.14
C VAL A 66 -12.22 -16.98 -20.85
N PHE A 67 -11.06 -17.52 -21.16
CA PHE A 67 -10.02 -16.79 -21.87
C PHE A 67 -9.98 -17.16 -23.35
N PRO A 68 -9.64 -16.23 -24.25
CA PRO A 68 -9.40 -16.54 -25.65
C PRO A 68 -8.16 -17.45 -25.82
N ASP A 69 -8.06 -18.12 -26.97
CA ASP A 69 -6.97 -19.05 -27.28
C ASP A 69 -5.57 -18.40 -27.29
N THR A 70 -5.51 -17.07 -27.37
CA THR A 70 -4.26 -16.28 -27.28
C THR A 70 -3.72 -16.18 -25.87
N VAL A 71 -4.49 -16.59 -24.84
CA VAL A 71 -4.08 -16.56 -23.44
C VAL A 71 -3.62 -17.93 -22.99
N THR A 72 -2.37 -18.04 -22.58
CA THR A 72 -1.82 -19.25 -21.96
C THR A 72 -1.83 -19.11 -20.44
N ILE A 73 -2.47 -20.06 -19.76
CA ILE A 73 -2.45 -20.17 -18.31
C ILE A 73 -1.58 -21.37 -17.93
N PHE A 74 -0.50 -21.10 -17.21
CA PHE A 74 0.38 -22.16 -16.72
C PHE A 74 -0.34 -22.98 -15.63
N GLY A 75 -0.31 -24.31 -15.78
CA GLY A 75 -0.93 -25.24 -14.85
C GLY A 75 -0.03 -25.58 -13.66
N GLY A 76 -0.50 -26.52 -12.82
CA GLY A 76 0.24 -27.02 -11.64
C GLY A 76 1.47 -27.88 -11.95
N ARG A 77 1.81 -28.07 -13.23
CA ARG A 77 3.03 -28.73 -13.70
C ARG A 77 3.86 -27.71 -14.48
N PRO A 78 5.20 -27.80 -14.43
CA PRO A 78 6.07 -26.92 -15.20
C PRO A 78 5.75 -27.00 -16.69
N GLN A 79 5.63 -25.86 -17.33
CA GLN A 79 5.32 -25.74 -18.75
C GLN A 79 6.23 -24.68 -19.40
N SER A 80 6.46 -24.85 -20.68
CA SER A 80 7.19 -23.87 -21.49
C SER A 80 6.41 -23.58 -22.76
N VAL A 81 6.28 -22.29 -23.08
CA VAL A 81 5.62 -21.80 -24.31
C VAL A 81 6.68 -21.04 -25.11
N LEU A 82 6.84 -21.43 -26.36
CA LEU A 82 7.75 -20.73 -27.29
C LEU A 82 6.97 -19.72 -28.11
N GLN A 83 7.45 -18.50 -28.13
CA GLN A 83 6.98 -17.46 -29.05
C GLN A 83 8.13 -16.97 -29.92
N THR A 84 7.88 -16.80 -31.21
CA THR A 84 8.86 -16.30 -32.18
C THR A 84 8.37 -14.98 -32.74
N ALA A 85 9.11 -13.90 -32.52
CA ALA A 85 8.85 -12.60 -33.11
C ALA A 85 10.17 -11.86 -33.33
N GLY A 86 10.22 -11.02 -34.36
CA GLY A 86 11.42 -10.24 -34.68
C GLY A 86 12.68 -11.06 -34.96
N GLY A 87 12.55 -12.35 -35.35
CA GLY A 87 13.65 -13.24 -35.55
C GLY A 87 14.26 -13.83 -34.27
N LEU A 88 13.62 -13.61 -33.12
CA LEU A 88 14.01 -14.15 -31.82
C LEU A 88 13.02 -15.23 -31.36
N ASP A 89 13.54 -16.31 -30.84
CA ASP A 89 12.80 -17.31 -30.10
C ASP A 89 12.85 -16.97 -28.59
N VAL A 90 11.68 -16.78 -28.00
CA VAL A 90 11.53 -16.50 -26.56
C VAL A 90 10.72 -17.63 -25.92
N ALA A 91 11.30 -18.32 -24.95
CA ALA A 91 10.67 -19.39 -24.20
C ALA A 91 10.17 -18.86 -22.84
N PHE A 92 8.87 -18.82 -22.65
CA PHE A 92 8.25 -18.49 -21.37
C PHE A 92 8.06 -19.75 -20.55
N HIS A 93 8.61 -19.79 -19.35
CA HIS A 93 8.54 -20.91 -18.42
C HIS A 93 7.68 -20.50 -17.22
N GLY A 94 6.66 -21.28 -16.91
CA GLY A 94 5.74 -20.97 -15.81
C GLY A 94 5.23 -22.22 -15.10
N LEU A 95 4.83 -21.99 -13.85
CA LEU A 95 4.24 -22.98 -12.98
C LEU A 95 3.21 -22.28 -12.07
N SER A 96 1.98 -22.78 -12.06
CA SER A 96 0.92 -22.29 -11.18
C SER A 96 0.79 -23.20 -9.95
N PHE A 97 0.19 -22.67 -8.89
CA PHE A 97 0.01 -23.41 -7.64
C PHE A 97 -1.38 -24.04 -7.54
N ALA A 98 -1.42 -25.25 -6.97
CA ALA A 98 -2.67 -25.90 -6.60
C ALA A 98 -3.21 -25.40 -5.25
N ASN A 99 -2.34 -25.01 -4.33
CA ASN A 99 -2.67 -24.64 -2.95
C ASN A 99 -2.35 -23.16 -2.66
N PRO A 100 -3.11 -22.49 -1.76
CA PRO A 100 -2.86 -21.12 -1.37
C PRO A 100 -1.56 -20.88 -0.59
N LYS A 101 -0.91 -21.96 -0.13
CA LYS A 101 0.36 -21.93 0.62
C LYS A 101 1.40 -22.78 -0.11
N ALA A 102 2.55 -22.18 -0.39
CA ALA A 102 3.70 -22.88 -0.97
C ALA A 102 4.94 -22.61 -0.09
N PRO A 103 5.13 -23.38 1.01
CA PRO A 103 6.23 -23.12 1.94
C PRO A 103 7.60 -23.52 1.37
N GLU A 104 7.62 -24.33 0.30
CA GLU A 104 8.83 -24.81 -0.33
C GLU A 104 9.14 -24.04 -1.62
N SER A 105 10.42 -23.94 -1.96
CA SER A 105 10.85 -23.38 -3.23
C SER A 105 10.31 -24.17 -4.42
N LEU A 106 9.78 -23.45 -5.40
CA LEU A 106 9.37 -24.06 -6.66
C LEU A 106 10.44 -24.02 -7.74
N LEU A 107 11.50 -23.28 -7.54
CA LEU A 107 12.58 -23.13 -8.51
C LEU A 107 13.16 -24.48 -9.00
N PRO A 108 13.37 -25.49 -8.14
CA PRO A 108 13.83 -26.81 -8.60
C PRO A 108 12.91 -27.55 -9.57
N LYS A 109 11.64 -27.11 -9.69
CA LYS A 109 10.67 -27.69 -10.62
C LYS A 109 10.72 -27.05 -12.00
N TYR A 110 11.35 -25.89 -12.16
CA TYR A 110 11.47 -25.24 -13.45
C TYR A 110 12.39 -26.04 -14.37
N PRO A 111 12.08 -26.12 -15.68
CA PRO A 111 12.92 -26.82 -16.63
C PRO A 111 14.26 -26.10 -16.81
N ALA A 112 15.25 -26.81 -17.33
CA ALA A 112 16.48 -26.16 -17.78
C ALA A 112 16.21 -25.15 -18.90
N ALA A 113 17.08 -24.17 -19.04
CA ALA A 113 17.01 -23.20 -20.13
C ALA A 113 16.96 -23.89 -21.51
N ARG A 114 16.09 -23.43 -22.38
CA ARG A 114 15.98 -23.92 -23.75
C ARG A 114 17.10 -23.35 -24.58
N GLU A 115 17.94 -24.23 -25.13
CA GLU A 115 19.04 -23.84 -26.00
C GLU A 115 18.52 -23.13 -27.25
N GLY A 116 19.22 -22.06 -27.65
CA GLY A 116 18.83 -21.26 -28.81
C GLY A 116 17.81 -20.18 -28.56
N ALA A 117 16.99 -20.28 -27.51
CA ALA A 117 15.98 -19.31 -27.15
C ALA A 117 16.44 -18.36 -26.01
N VAL A 118 15.80 -17.18 -25.91
CA VAL A 118 15.83 -16.36 -24.69
C VAL A 118 14.83 -16.94 -23.70
N ASN A 119 15.26 -17.17 -22.46
CA ASN A 119 14.47 -17.86 -21.47
C ASN A 119 13.92 -16.89 -20.43
N VAL A 120 12.58 -16.83 -20.30
CA VAL A 120 11.86 -15.98 -19.37
C VAL A 120 11.13 -16.85 -18.34
N GLY A 121 11.52 -16.76 -17.08
CA GLY A 121 10.83 -17.43 -15.99
C GLY A 121 9.72 -16.56 -15.40
N ILE A 122 8.53 -17.11 -15.20
CA ILE A 122 7.39 -16.43 -14.59
C ILE A 122 7.11 -17.11 -13.25
N MET A 123 7.28 -16.39 -12.14
CA MET A 123 7.11 -16.96 -10.81
C MET A 123 6.41 -15.97 -9.85
N HIS A 124 5.50 -16.50 -9.03
CA HIS A 124 4.93 -15.77 -7.90
C HIS A 124 5.63 -16.26 -6.64
N THR A 125 6.46 -15.42 -6.01
CA THR A 125 7.39 -15.81 -4.95
C THR A 125 7.66 -14.70 -3.93
N SER A 126 7.74 -15.06 -2.65
CA SER A 126 8.40 -14.22 -1.66
C SER A 126 9.91 -14.45 -1.78
N LEU A 127 10.66 -13.44 -2.21
CA LEU A 127 12.11 -13.53 -2.20
C LEU A 127 12.62 -13.78 -0.78
N ALA A 128 13.59 -14.66 -0.61
CA ALA A 128 14.14 -15.01 0.69
C ALA A 128 14.68 -13.76 1.40
N GLY A 129 14.19 -13.50 2.62
CA GLY A 129 14.60 -12.35 3.43
C GLY A 129 13.73 -11.10 3.31
N SER A 130 12.57 -11.17 2.64
CA SER A 130 11.62 -10.06 2.62
C SER A 130 10.82 -10.00 3.94
N PRO A 131 11.08 -9.03 4.83
CA PRO A 131 10.37 -8.91 6.10
C PRO A 131 8.89 -8.57 5.85
N GLY A 132 7.98 -9.15 6.65
CA GLY A 132 6.56 -8.78 6.67
C GLY A 132 5.68 -9.44 5.60
N HIS A 133 6.22 -10.38 4.81
CA HIS A 133 5.45 -11.17 3.86
C HIS A 133 5.39 -12.65 4.29
N ASP A 134 4.26 -13.30 4.05
CA ASP A 134 4.14 -14.75 4.21
C ASP A 134 5.16 -15.47 3.32
N VAL A 135 5.73 -16.56 3.83
CA VAL A 135 6.66 -17.40 3.06
C VAL A 135 5.87 -18.11 1.95
N TYR A 136 6.15 -17.69 0.70
CA TYR A 136 5.46 -18.20 -0.48
C TYR A 136 6.47 -18.55 -1.56
N ALA A 137 6.64 -19.84 -1.87
CA ALA A 137 7.59 -20.37 -2.84
C ALA A 137 8.99 -19.73 -2.76
N PRO A 138 9.64 -19.69 -1.59
CA PRO A 138 10.82 -18.86 -1.35
C PRO A 138 11.98 -19.28 -2.24
N CYS A 139 12.70 -18.29 -2.79
CA CYS A 139 13.96 -18.49 -3.48
C CYS A 139 14.87 -17.28 -3.26
N SER A 140 16.18 -17.47 -3.38
CA SER A 140 17.11 -16.36 -3.33
C SER A 140 17.36 -15.76 -4.70
N ILE A 141 17.82 -14.51 -4.74
CA ILE A 141 18.28 -13.88 -5.99
C ILE A 141 19.44 -14.66 -6.63
N ALA A 142 20.33 -15.21 -5.81
CA ALA A 142 21.43 -16.03 -6.27
C ALA A 142 20.95 -17.32 -6.97
N ASP A 143 19.91 -17.97 -6.43
CA ASP A 143 19.32 -19.15 -7.04
C ASP A 143 18.71 -18.83 -8.42
N LEU A 144 18.03 -17.68 -8.53
CA LEU A 144 17.45 -17.22 -9.80
C LEU A 144 18.53 -16.94 -10.84
N HIS A 145 19.62 -16.24 -10.46
CA HIS A 145 20.76 -16.00 -11.36
C HIS A 145 21.45 -17.29 -11.77
N GLY A 146 21.54 -18.28 -10.88
CA GLY A 146 22.17 -19.57 -11.14
C GLY A 146 21.35 -20.52 -12.02
N HIS A 147 20.04 -20.24 -12.23
CA HIS A 147 19.17 -21.15 -12.99
C HIS A 147 19.42 -21.13 -14.51
N GLY A 148 20.04 -20.07 -15.03
CA GLY A 148 20.41 -19.96 -16.44
C GLY A 148 19.31 -19.35 -17.34
N PHE A 149 18.28 -18.71 -16.76
CA PHE A 149 17.32 -17.91 -17.53
C PHE A 149 17.85 -16.48 -17.73
N ASP A 150 17.38 -15.82 -18.78
CA ASP A 150 17.81 -14.45 -19.13
C ASP A 150 17.02 -13.39 -18.37
N TYR A 151 15.73 -13.67 -18.08
CA TYR A 151 14.82 -12.78 -17.35
C TYR A 151 13.92 -13.56 -16.39
N TRP A 152 13.68 -12.98 -15.21
CA TRP A 152 12.68 -13.48 -14.26
C TRP A 152 11.58 -12.45 -14.05
N ALA A 153 10.35 -12.81 -14.43
CA ALA A 153 9.14 -12.05 -14.20
C ALA A 153 8.50 -12.50 -12.88
N LEU A 154 8.68 -11.73 -11.81
CA LEU A 154 8.22 -12.07 -10.47
C LEU A 154 7.01 -11.24 -10.05
N GLY A 155 6.14 -11.86 -9.22
CA GLY A 155 5.04 -11.24 -8.47
C GLY A 155 5.04 -11.68 -7.02
N HIS A 156 4.13 -11.15 -6.20
CA HIS A 156 3.88 -11.37 -4.78
C HIS A 156 4.25 -10.15 -3.90
N ILE A 157 5.41 -9.55 -4.10
CA ILE A 157 5.81 -8.36 -3.34
C ILE A 157 5.30 -7.15 -4.11
N HIS A 158 4.45 -6.34 -3.45
CA HIS A 158 3.77 -5.21 -4.09
C HIS A 158 4.69 -4.00 -4.34
N VAL A 159 5.94 -4.07 -3.88
CA VAL A 159 6.97 -3.05 -4.10
C VAL A 159 7.87 -3.48 -5.24
N ARG A 160 8.09 -2.57 -6.21
CA ARG A 160 8.99 -2.80 -7.32
C ARG A 160 10.44 -2.98 -6.84
N GLN A 161 11.11 -4.01 -7.36
CA GLN A 161 12.53 -4.29 -7.12
C GLN A 161 13.16 -4.82 -8.41
N VAL A 162 14.38 -4.39 -8.70
CA VAL A 162 15.17 -4.86 -9.84
C VAL A 162 16.52 -5.34 -9.34
N HIS A 163 16.86 -6.56 -9.69
CA HIS A 163 18.13 -7.19 -9.31
C HIS A 163 18.90 -7.58 -10.58
N PRO A 164 19.85 -6.75 -11.01
CA PRO A 164 20.71 -7.06 -12.17
C PRO A 164 21.74 -8.11 -11.79
N GLY A 165 22.16 -8.92 -12.78
CA GLY A 165 23.17 -9.97 -12.59
C GLY A 165 23.33 -10.83 -13.83
N ALA A 166 23.58 -12.12 -13.64
CA ALA A 166 23.67 -13.09 -14.75
C ALA A 166 22.31 -13.21 -15.50
N SER A 167 21.22 -12.89 -14.82
CA SER A 167 19.90 -12.67 -15.40
C SER A 167 19.33 -11.33 -14.90
N THR A 168 18.34 -10.78 -15.60
CA THR A 168 17.56 -9.63 -15.09
C THR A 168 16.38 -10.14 -14.27
N VAL A 169 16.41 -9.95 -12.96
CA VAL A 169 15.33 -10.37 -12.05
C VAL A 169 14.50 -9.16 -11.69
N VAL A 170 13.20 -9.18 -12.00
CA VAL A 170 12.28 -8.06 -11.74
C VAL A 170 11.09 -8.53 -10.93
N MET A 171 10.95 -8.01 -9.73
CA MET A 171 9.70 -7.95 -8.99
C MET A 171 8.99 -6.67 -9.43
N THR A 172 7.97 -6.79 -10.29
CA THR A 172 7.36 -5.61 -10.91
C THR A 172 6.49 -4.80 -9.95
N GLY A 173 6.14 -5.38 -8.78
CA GLY A 173 5.17 -4.80 -7.86
C GLY A 173 3.74 -4.98 -8.36
N MET A 174 2.89 -4.04 -8.01
CA MET A 174 1.48 -4.00 -8.41
C MET A 174 1.20 -2.78 -9.29
N PRO A 175 0.20 -2.84 -10.19
CA PRO A 175 -0.11 -1.72 -11.08
C PRO A 175 -0.91 -0.59 -10.41
N GLN A 176 -1.58 -0.86 -9.28
CA GLN A 176 -2.42 0.10 -8.55
C GLN A 176 -2.40 -0.21 -7.06
N GLY A 177 -2.06 0.77 -6.23
CA GLY A 177 -2.20 0.68 -4.77
C GLY A 177 -3.66 0.72 -4.33
N ARG A 178 -4.00 0.01 -3.26
CA ARG A 178 -5.38 -0.12 -2.75
C ARG A 178 -5.60 0.61 -1.43
N ASP A 179 -4.54 0.85 -0.70
CA ASP A 179 -4.56 1.56 0.57
C ASP A 179 -3.21 2.24 0.86
N ILE A 180 -3.16 2.93 1.98
CA ILE A 180 -1.98 3.70 2.40
C ILE A 180 -0.74 2.85 2.72
N ASN A 181 -0.87 1.55 2.95
CA ASN A 181 0.27 0.67 3.14
C ASN A 181 0.94 0.33 1.82
N GLU A 182 0.25 0.60 0.72
CA GLU A 182 0.73 0.48 -0.65
C GLU A 182 1.00 1.87 -1.25
N ALA A 183 1.50 2.82 -0.46
CA ALA A 183 1.82 4.17 -0.90
C ALA A 183 2.89 4.23 -2.00
N GLY A 184 3.00 5.38 -2.65
CA GLY A 184 3.94 5.65 -3.74
C GLY A 184 3.47 5.21 -5.12
N GLU A 185 4.28 5.51 -6.12
CA GLU A 185 4.01 5.17 -7.51
C GLU A 185 3.85 3.66 -7.71
N LYS A 186 2.95 3.29 -8.64
CA LYS A 186 2.77 1.91 -9.06
C LYS A 186 2.92 1.81 -10.57
N SER A 187 3.48 0.69 -11.04
CA SER A 187 3.96 0.57 -12.40
C SER A 187 3.85 -0.85 -12.96
N ALA A 188 4.00 -0.96 -14.27
CA ALA A 188 4.34 -2.18 -14.98
C ALA A 188 5.76 -2.04 -15.57
N THR A 189 6.33 -3.15 -16.04
CA THR A 189 7.64 -3.15 -16.68
C THR A 189 7.51 -3.45 -18.17
N LEU A 190 7.93 -2.53 -19.01
CA LEU A 190 8.16 -2.80 -20.43
C LEU A 190 9.55 -3.42 -20.58
N VAL A 191 9.59 -4.61 -21.17
CA VAL A 191 10.81 -5.40 -21.40
C VAL A 191 11.07 -5.45 -22.89
N THR A 192 12.31 -5.14 -23.29
CA THR A 192 12.78 -5.23 -24.67
C THR A 192 13.98 -6.17 -24.74
N ILE A 193 13.84 -7.24 -25.48
CA ILE A 193 14.91 -8.21 -25.75
C ILE A 193 15.46 -7.94 -27.15
N ARG A 194 16.73 -7.64 -27.24
CA ARG A 194 17.42 -7.36 -28.52
C ARG A 194 17.96 -8.64 -29.16
N GLU A 195 18.40 -8.54 -30.41
CA GLU A 195 18.96 -9.65 -31.17
C GLU A 195 20.23 -10.25 -30.52
N ASP A 196 21.01 -9.44 -29.82
CA ASP A 196 22.17 -9.85 -29.02
C ASP A 196 21.79 -10.48 -27.66
N ARG A 197 20.50 -10.69 -27.42
CA ARG A 197 19.90 -11.18 -26.16
C ARG A 197 20.03 -10.24 -24.96
N SER A 198 20.47 -9.01 -25.17
CA SER A 198 20.42 -8.00 -24.11
C SER A 198 18.97 -7.71 -23.72
N VAL A 199 18.75 -7.58 -22.41
CA VAL A 199 17.42 -7.28 -21.83
C VAL A 199 17.43 -5.86 -21.31
N GLU A 200 16.58 -5.02 -21.89
CA GLU A 200 16.34 -3.66 -21.42
C GLU A 200 14.97 -3.59 -20.75
N ILE A 201 14.89 -2.87 -19.65
CA ILE A 201 13.67 -2.69 -18.89
C ILE A 201 13.35 -1.20 -18.74
N GLU A 202 12.09 -0.86 -18.89
CA GLU A 202 11.58 0.47 -18.66
C GLU A 202 10.37 0.40 -17.72
N GLU A 203 10.36 1.26 -16.70
CA GLU A 203 9.23 1.40 -15.80
C GLU A 203 8.15 2.29 -16.43
N LYS A 204 6.93 1.77 -16.52
CA LYS A 204 5.77 2.48 -17.04
C LYS A 204 4.76 2.69 -15.91
N LEU A 205 4.52 3.94 -15.54
CA LEU A 205 3.53 4.30 -14.53
C LEU A 205 2.14 3.83 -14.95
N THR A 206 1.43 3.17 -14.03
CA THR A 206 0.08 2.63 -14.28
C THR A 206 -0.93 3.08 -13.24
N SER A 207 -0.46 3.59 -12.07
CA SER A 207 -1.37 4.03 -11.01
C SER A 207 -2.25 5.21 -11.45
N ILE A 208 -3.54 5.03 -11.29
CA ILE A 208 -4.57 6.07 -11.50
C ILE A 208 -4.72 6.91 -10.23
N ALA A 209 -4.75 6.24 -9.06
CA ALA A 209 -4.80 6.86 -7.74
C ALA A 209 -3.54 6.45 -6.95
N GLN A 210 -2.78 7.43 -6.50
CA GLN A 210 -1.56 7.24 -5.72
C GLN A 210 -1.80 7.62 -4.26
N PHE A 211 -1.49 6.70 -3.35
CA PHE A 211 -1.55 6.96 -1.92
C PHE A 211 -0.26 7.60 -1.44
N GLU A 212 -0.39 8.64 -0.60
CA GLU A 212 0.75 9.35 -0.03
C GLU A 212 0.54 9.67 1.45
N ARG A 213 1.64 9.76 2.20
CA ARG A 213 1.65 10.23 3.58
C ARG A 213 2.22 11.64 3.63
N ALA A 214 1.48 12.57 4.23
CA ALA A 214 1.97 13.91 4.53
C ALA A 214 2.20 14.08 6.03
N SER A 215 3.33 14.62 6.41
CA SER A 215 3.59 15.06 7.77
C SER A 215 3.64 16.59 7.79
N VAL A 216 2.79 17.18 8.64
CA VAL A 216 2.69 18.63 8.81
C VAL A 216 3.11 18.97 10.23
N ASP A 217 4.19 19.71 10.38
CA ASP A 217 4.64 20.22 11.67
C ASP A 217 3.82 21.46 12.07
N LEU A 218 3.13 21.36 13.21
CA LEU A 218 2.34 22.44 13.80
C LEU A 218 3.04 23.11 14.99
N THR A 219 4.31 22.85 15.19
CA THR A 219 5.07 23.46 16.30
C THR A 219 4.98 24.97 16.22
N GLY A 220 4.57 25.60 17.35
CA GLY A 220 4.46 27.02 17.51
C GLY A 220 3.31 27.71 16.76
N THR A 221 2.42 26.98 16.11
CA THR A 221 1.22 27.59 15.48
C THR A 221 0.29 28.09 16.58
N VAL A 222 -0.19 29.34 16.43
CA VAL A 222 -1.08 30.02 17.40
C VAL A 222 -2.43 30.33 16.81
N GLU A 223 -2.59 30.32 15.50
CA GLU A 223 -3.82 30.64 14.79
C GLU A 223 -4.35 29.43 14.00
N TRP A 224 -5.67 29.19 14.08
CA TRP A 224 -6.32 28.13 13.33
C TRP A 224 -6.11 28.25 11.80
N SER A 225 -6.16 29.46 11.30
CA SER A 225 -5.92 29.76 9.89
C SER A 225 -4.52 29.37 9.41
N GLU A 226 -3.51 29.45 10.30
CA GLU A 226 -2.14 29.02 10.00
C GLU A 226 -2.08 27.49 9.88
N VAL A 227 -2.79 26.75 10.75
CA VAL A 227 -2.89 25.28 10.65
C VAL A 227 -3.47 24.89 9.30
N VAL A 228 -4.61 25.47 8.91
CA VAL A 228 -5.25 25.21 7.62
C VAL A 228 -4.32 25.58 6.45
N GLY A 229 -3.61 26.69 6.57
CA GLY A 229 -2.61 27.11 5.57
C GLY A 229 -1.48 26.11 5.39
N ARG A 230 -0.93 25.56 6.49
CA ARG A 230 0.11 24.51 6.44
C ARG A 230 -0.41 23.21 5.82
N VAL A 231 -1.63 22.79 6.18
CA VAL A 231 -2.28 21.63 5.58
C VAL A 231 -2.46 21.81 4.07
N ARG A 232 -2.98 22.96 3.63
CA ARG A 232 -3.13 23.28 2.20
C ARG A 232 -1.79 23.22 1.47
N SER A 233 -0.75 23.86 1.99
CA SER A 233 0.57 23.86 1.38
C SER A 233 1.15 22.45 1.25
N ALA A 234 0.92 21.57 2.24
CA ALA A 234 1.34 20.19 2.18
C ALA A 234 0.60 19.40 1.07
N LEU A 235 -0.71 19.61 0.93
CA LEU A 235 -1.52 18.96 -0.11
C LEU A 235 -1.09 19.43 -1.50
N GLU A 236 -0.91 20.74 -1.71
CA GLU A 236 -0.42 21.32 -2.96
C GLU A 236 0.98 20.80 -3.32
N GLY A 237 1.88 20.73 -2.33
CA GLY A 237 3.23 20.19 -2.52
C GLY A 237 3.22 18.73 -2.98
N ILE A 238 2.41 17.88 -2.35
CA ILE A 238 2.26 16.48 -2.75
C ILE A 238 1.64 16.41 -4.14
N ARG A 239 0.54 17.10 -4.39
CA ARG A 239 -0.10 17.10 -5.71
C ARG A 239 0.88 17.46 -6.82
N GLY A 240 1.72 18.49 -6.58
CA GLY A 240 2.73 18.95 -7.55
C GLY A 240 3.85 17.92 -7.81
N SER A 241 4.10 16.98 -6.90
CA SER A 241 5.14 15.95 -7.04
C SER A 241 4.63 14.63 -7.63
N VAL A 242 3.33 14.37 -7.58
CA VAL A 242 2.72 13.11 -8.00
C VAL A 242 2.28 13.16 -9.45
N ARG A 243 2.63 12.13 -10.23
CA ARG A 243 2.30 12.01 -11.66
C ARG A 243 0.95 11.33 -11.91
N SER A 244 0.46 10.53 -10.95
CA SER A 244 -0.83 9.86 -11.06
C SER A 244 -1.98 10.87 -11.10
N ARG A 245 -3.08 10.51 -11.77
CA ARG A 245 -4.22 11.40 -11.94
C ARG A 245 -4.81 11.86 -10.61
N HIS A 246 -5.01 10.93 -9.67
CA HIS A 246 -5.55 11.22 -8.35
C HIS A 246 -4.50 10.97 -7.27
N VAL A 247 -4.56 11.77 -6.20
CA VAL A 247 -3.72 11.61 -5.00
C VAL A 247 -4.62 11.40 -3.79
N VAL A 248 -4.32 10.37 -3.02
CA VAL A 248 -5.04 10.02 -1.78
C VAL A 248 -4.08 10.19 -0.61
N VAL A 249 -4.32 11.17 0.24
CA VAL A 249 -3.38 11.61 1.27
C VAL A 249 -3.86 11.19 2.65
N ARG A 250 -2.96 10.57 3.42
CA ARG A 250 -3.07 10.47 4.88
C ARG A 250 -2.27 11.58 5.51
N LEU A 251 -2.97 12.51 6.16
CA LEU A 251 -2.36 13.64 6.85
C LEU A 251 -1.99 13.25 8.28
N GLY A 252 -0.72 13.40 8.64
CA GLY A 252 -0.21 13.35 10.00
C GLY A 252 0.14 14.75 10.48
N LEU A 253 -0.58 15.28 11.47
CA LEU A 253 -0.30 16.58 12.08
C LEU A 253 0.42 16.35 13.40
N ALA A 254 1.61 16.89 13.56
CA ALA A 254 2.44 16.67 14.73
C ALA A 254 3.03 17.98 15.25
N GLY A 255 3.50 17.97 16.49
CA GLY A 255 4.21 19.09 17.10
C GLY A 255 3.52 19.66 18.34
N ALA A 256 4.21 20.61 18.99
CA ALA A 256 3.73 21.30 20.17
C ALA A 256 3.12 22.65 19.80
N SER A 257 1.84 22.84 20.10
CA SER A 257 1.11 24.07 19.80
C SER A 257 0.15 24.43 20.93
N PRO A 258 -0.05 25.70 21.23
CA PRO A 258 -1.13 26.17 22.11
C PRO A 258 -2.52 25.71 21.65
N LEU A 259 -2.69 25.47 20.35
CA LEU A 259 -3.92 24.99 19.75
C LEU A 259 -4.15 23.47 19.91
N SER A 260 -3.19 22.70 20.44
CA SER A 260 -3.28 21.23 20.48
C SER A 260 -4.61 20.72 21.00
N TRP A 261 -5.13 21.28 22.11
CA TRP A 261 -6.42 20.87 22.66
C TRP A 261 -7.62 21.26 21.78
N ALA A 262 -7.57 22.44 21.14
CA ALA A 262 -8.62 22.88 20.22
C ALA A 262 -8.65 21.96 18.98
N LEU A 263 -7.49 21.62 18.43
CA LEU A 263 -7.36 20.73 17.27
C LEU A 263 -7.84 19.29 17.57
N ILE A 264 -7.57 18.78 18.77
CA ILE A 264 -8.06 17.47 19.20
C ILE A 264 -9.58 17.50 19.40
N ARG A 265 -10.12 18.57 20.04
CA ARG A 265 -11.55 18.74 20.28
C ARG A 265 -12.34 18.86 18.97
N ASP A 266 -11.86 19.71 18.07
CA ASP A 266 -12.55 20.10 16.83
C ASP A 266 -11.98 19.36 15.61
N ARG A 267 -11.52 18.13 15.83
CA ARG A 267 -10.88 17.27 14.82
C ARG A 267 -11.76 17.10 13.58
N ASP A 268 -13.07 16.99 13.75
CA ASP A 268 -14.00 16.80 12.62
C ASP A 268 -14.11 18.08 11.76
N LEU A 269 -14.05 19.26 12.38
CA LEU A 269 -13.97 20.53 11.66
C LEU A 269 -12.65 20.63 10.90
N LEU A 270 -11.54 20.29 11.54
CA LEU A 270 -10.21 20.28 10.89
C LEU A 270 -10.15 19.31 9.70
N LEU A 271 -10.79 18.13 9.84
CA LEU A 271 -10.88 17.18 8.73
C LEU A 271 -11.69 17.77 7.57
N ALA A 272 -12.84 18.39 7.84
CA ALA A 272 -13.65 19.01 6.80
C ALA A 272 -12.91 20.14 6.07
N GLU A 273 -12.14 20.96 6.78
CA GLU A 273 -11.31 22.01 6.17
C GLU A 273 -10.14 21.41 5.36
N ALA A 274 -9.55 20.30 5.80
CA ALA A 274 -8.53 19.59 5.05
C ALA A 274 -9.11 18.96 3.75
N GLU A 275 -10.31 18.39 3.82
CA GLU A 275 -11.02 17.85 2.65
C GLU A 275 -11.38 18.97 1.66
N GLN A 276 -11.84 20.14 2.16
CA GLN A 276 -12.09 21.30 1.32
C GLN A 276 -10.81 21.83 0.66
N ALA A 277 -9.67 21.85 1.38
CA ALA A 277 -8.39 22.23 0.81
C ALA A 277 -7.92 21.24 -0.26
N ALA A 278 -8.15 19.95 -0.07
CA ALA A 278 -7.86 18.89 -1.05
C ALA A 278 -8.71 19.06 -2.32
N GLU A 279 -10.02 19.33 -2.18
CA GLU A 279 -10.92 19.60 -3.30
C GLU A 279 -10.46 20.83 -4.11
N GLN A 280 -10.04 21.91 -3.43
CA GLN A 280 -9.50 23.11 -4.09
C GLN A 280 -8.17 22.85 -4.80
N THR A 281 -7.35 21.93 -4.30
CA THR A 281 -6.10 21.52 -4.94
C THR A 281 -6.35 20.73 -6.24
N GLY A 282 -7.52 20.09 -6.36
CA GLY A 282 -7.95 19.28 -7.50
C GLY A 282 -7.37 17.87 -7.50
N ASP A 283 -8.17 16.90 -7.89
CA ASP A 283 -7.79 15.47 -7.98
C ASP A 283 -7.04 14.95 -6.73
N THR A 284 -7.31 15.54 -5.57
CA THR A 284 -6.65 15.26 -4.30
C THR A 284 -7.70 14.91 -3.24
N TRP A 285 -7.44 13.89 -2.44
CA TRP A 285 -8.36 13.32 -1.47
C TRP A 285 -7.68 13.14 -0.13
N VAL A 286 -8.36 13.45 0.97
CA VAL A 286 -7.89 13.12 2.32
C VAL A 286 -8.53 11.81 2.76
N GLU A 287 -7.72 10.75 2.92
CA GLU A 287 -8.20 9.45 3.40
C GLU A 287 -8.40 9.46 4.92
N LYS A 288 -7.49 10.13 5.62
CA LYS A 288 -7.48 10.18 7.08
C LYS A 288 -6.63 11.32 7.61
N LEU A 289 -7.08 11.88 8.74
CA LEU A 289 -6.32 12.81 9.56
C LEU A 289 -5.84 12.09 10.84
N GLU A 290 -4.55 12.11 11.10
CA GLU A 290 -3.91 11.59 12.32
C GLU A 290 -3.29 12.76 13.08
N LEU A 291 -3.56 12.84 14.39
CA LEU A 291 -3.04 13.88 15.28
C LEU A 291 -2.04 13.26 16.24
N ASP A 292 -0.82 13.79 16.25
CA ASP A 292 0.24 13.48 17.20
C ASP A 292 0.73 14.80 17.81
N LEU A 293 -0.18 15.44 18.56
CA LEU A 293 0.01 16.78 19.09
C LEU A 293 0.37 16.73 20.56
N ALA A 294 1.48 17.36 20.93
CA ALA A 294 1.82 17.61 22.29
C ALA A 294 1.25 18.98 22.74
N PRO A 295 0.64 19.07 23.92
CA PRO A 295 0.38 20.38 24.50
C PRO A 295 1.71 21.10 24.69
N GLN A 296 1.77 22.39 24.41
CA GLN A 296 2.96 23.19 24.70
C GLN A 296 3.28 23.04 26.18
N SER A 297 4.52 22.74 26.50
CA SER A 297 4.95 22.61 27.91
C SER A 297 4.56 23.87 28.67
N ALA A 298 4.06 23.71 29.89
CA ALA A 298 3.76 24.80 30.77
C ALA A 298 5.00 25.69 30.92
N GLU A 299 5.03 26.85 30.26
CA GLU A 299 6.15 27.82 30.37
C GLU A 299 5.98 28.77 31.55
N THR A 300 4.80 28.75 32.20
CA THR A 300 4.48 29.64 33.32
C THR A 300 4.02 28.86 34.54
N ALA A 301 4.27 29.44 35.73
CA ALA A 301 3.83 28.85 37.00
C ALA A 301 2.30 28.71 37.11
N ASP A 302 1.54 29.48 36.33
CA ASP A 302 0.05 29.44 36.28
C ASP A 302 -0.44 28.20 35.51
N ASP A 303 0.29 27.70 34.50
CA ASP A 303 -0.04 26.50 33.76
C ASP A 303 0.14 25.21 34.61
N VAL A 304 1.10 25.23 35.57
CA VAL A 304 1.33 24.11 36.50
C VAL A 304 0.22 23.98 37.52
N ALA A 305 -0.50 25.08 37.81
CA ALA A 305 -1.63 25.12 38.74
C ALA A 305 -2.99 24.83 38.07
N ASP A 306 -3.04 24.54 36.75
CA ASP A 306 -4.29 24.21 36.06
C ASP A 306 -4.80 22.82 36.48
N PRO A 307 -5.97 22.74 37.18
CA PRO A 307 -6.54 21.47 37.60
C PRO A 307 -6.81 20.50 36.45
N ILE A 308 -7.01 21.02 35.23
CA ILE A 308 -7.23 20.19 34.04
C ILE A 308 -5.93 19.53 33.60
N PHE A 309 -4.80 20.19 33.77
CA PHE A 309 -3.49 19.58 33.48
C PHE A 309 -3.17 18.42 34.45
N GLU A 310 -3.43 18.59 35.77
CA GLU A 310 -3.29 17.51 36.75
C GLU A 310 -4.23 16.34 36.43
N LEU A 311 -5.49 16.66 36.04
CA LEU A 311 -6.46 15.64 35.63
C LEU A 311 -5.99 14.89 34.39
N ALA A 312 -5.44 15.58 33.37
CA ALA A 312 -4.89 14.96 32.18
C ALA A 312 -3.76 13.97 32.53
N GLN A 313 -2.81 14.39 33.38
CA GLN A 313 -1.75 13.51 33.85
C GLN A 313 -2.29 12.28 34.60
N SER A 314 -3.27 12.49 35.48
CA SER A 314 -3.93 11.40 36.20
C SER A 314 -4.66 10.45 35.26
N MET A 315 -5.36 10.95 34.24
CA MET A 315 -6.03 10.14 33.23
C MET A 315 -5.02 9.32 32.43
N HIS A 316 -3.92 9.93 31.94
CA HIS A 316 -2.86 9.22 31.24
C HIS A 316 -2.15 8.16 32.10
N ALA A 317 -2.04 8.36 33.40
CA ALA A 317 -1.55 7.35 34.32
C ALA A 317 -2.57 6.19 34.49
N ASN A 318 -3.84 6.52 34.67
CA ASN A 318 -4.91 5.54 34.88
C ASN A 318 -5.14 4.64 33.67
N VAL A 319 -5.13 5.18 32.44
CA VAL A 319 -5.30 4.36 31.22
C VAL A 319 -4.16 3.36 31.00
N LYS A 320 -3.01 3.57 31.65
CA LYS A 320 -1.88 2.61 31.65
C LYS A 320 -2.02 1.54 32.73
N SER A 321 -2.98 1.68 33.68
CA SER A 321 -3.17 0.68 34.73
C SER A 321 -3.69 -0.64 34.17
N GLU A 322 -3.27 -1.74 34.76
CA GLU A 322 -3.63 -3.10 34.31
C GLU A 322 -5.15 -3.33 34.37
N ALA A 323 -5.81 -2.81 35.42
CA ALA A 323 -7.26 -2.94 35.58
C ALA A 323 -8.02 -2.23 34.45
N PHE A 324 -7.66 -1.00 34.12
CA PHE A 324 -8.33 -0.21 33.06
C PHE A 324 -8.09 -0.82 31.68
N ARG A 325 -6.85 -1.30 31.43
CA ARG A 325 -6.51 -2.00 30.19
C ARG A 325 -7.29 -3.30 30.03
N ALA A 326 -7.50 -4.06 31.11
CA ALA A 326 -8.29 -5.29 31.08
C ALA A 326 -9.75 -5.03 30.72
N GLU A 327 -10.36 -3.96 31.26
CA GLU A 327 -11.72 -3.54 30.91
C GLU A 327 -11.82 -3.11 29.43
N ALA A 328 -10.87 -2.29 28.97
CA ALA A 328 -10.83 -1.86 27.57
C ALA A 328 -10.66 -3.06 26.61
N ARG A 329 -9.78 -4.01 26.96
CA ARG A 329 -9.60 -5.24 26.21
C ARG A 329 -10.91 -6.04 26.12
N ALA A 330 -11.62 -6.22 27.20
CA ALA A 330 -12.87 -6.96 27.23
C ALA A 330 -13.94 -6.30 26.32
N LEU A 331 -14.01 -4.96 26.32
CA LEU A 331 -14.91 -4.21 25.43
C LEU A 331 -14.54 -4.38 23.95
N VAL A 332 -13.26 -4.25 23.61
CA VAL A 332 -12.76 -4.41 22.23
C VAL A 332 -13.00 -5.83 21.75
N GLN A 333 -12.70 -6.85 22.58
CA GLN A 333 -12.96 -8.26 22.23
C GLN A 333 -14.43 -8.54 22.00
N LYS A 334 -15.33 -7.95 22.79
CA LYS A 334 -16.76 -8.03 22.57
C LYS A 334 -17.16 -7.41 21.23
N MET A 335 -16.66 -6.22 20.91
CA MET A 335 -16.90 -5.59 19.61
C MET A 335 -16.41 -6.46 18.45
N ILE A 336 -15.21 -7.04 18.56
CA ILE A 336 -14.66 -7.97 17.55
C ILE A 336 -15.59 -9.18 17.35
N ALA A 337 -16.11 -9.76 18.43
CA ALA A 337 -17.00 -10.89 18.38
C ALA A 337 -18.33 -10.59 17.66
N ASP A 338 -18.84 -9.37 17.82
CA ASP A 338 -20.11 -8.91 17.22
C ASP A 338 -19.96 -8.55 15.73
N LEU A 339 -18.73 -8.39 15.23
CA LEU A 339 -18.47 -8.07 13.82
C LEU A 339 -18.47 -9.31 12.91
N PRO A 340 -18.87 -9.14 11.63
CA PRO A 340 -18.66 -10.16 10.60
C PRO A 340 -17.20 -10.59 10.51
N PRO A 341 -16.90 -11.84 10.10
CA PRO A 341 -15.53 -12.37 10.04
C PRO A 341 -14.53 -11.45 9.34
N ASP A 342 -14.95 -10.81 8.26
CA ASP A 342 -14.12 -9.92 7.45
C ASP A 342 -13.83 -8.55 8.10
N GLY A 343 -14.55 -8.19 9.16
CA GLY A 343 -14.37 -6.94 9.91
C GLY A 343 -13.56 -7.10 11.18
N ARG A 344 -13.18 -8.32 11.56
CA ARG A 344 -12.56 -8.62 12.86
C ARG A 344 -11.11 -8.18 12.96
N ASP A 345 -10.44 -7.94 11.83
CA ASP A 345 -9.03 -7.53 11.78
C ASP A 345 -8.81 -6.03 12.07
N PHE A 346 -9.89 -5.26 12.39
CA PHE A 346 -9.77 -3.81 12.60
C PHE A 346 -8.90 -3.42 13.80
N ALA A 347 -8.82 -4.30 14.81
CA ALA A 347 -8.01 -4.10 16.02
C ALA A 347 -6.66 -4.85 15.98
N GLY A 348 -6.25 -5.34 14.80
CA GLY A 348 -5.03 -6.14 14.61
C GLY A 348 -5.35 -7.61 14.33
N ARG A 349 -4.37 -8.31 13.74
CA ARG A 349 -4.50 -9.73 13.35
C ARG A 349 -3.98 -10.69 14.41
N ASP A 350 -3.27 -10.18 15.41
CA ASP A 350 -2.65 -10.93 16.47
C ASP A 350 -2.75 -10.18 17.81
N GLU A 351 -2.28 -10.80 18.87
CA GLU A 351 -2.30 -10.24 20.23
C GLU A 351 -1.51 -8.93 20.32
N ALA A 352 -0.38 -8.81 19.63
CA ALA A 352 0.44 -7.60 19.63
C ALA A 352 -0.29 -6.43 18.94
N GLY A 353 -0.97 -6.69 17.82
CA GLY A 353 -1.80 -5.71 17.14
C GLY A 353 -2.99 -5.24 17.99
N LEU A 354 -3.64 -6.17 18.69
CA LEU A 354 -4.73 -5.84 19.62
C LEU A 354 -4.25 -4.93 20.76
N GLU A 355 -3.10 -5.23 21.36
CA GLU A 355 -2.54 -4.39 22.42
C GLU A 355 -2.20 -2.98 21.92
N LEU A 356 -1.57 -2.88 20.75
CA LEU A 356 -1.26 -1.59 20.14
C LEU A 356 -2.52 -0.78 19.85
N PHE A 357 -3.59 -1.44 19.40
CA PHE A 357 -4.89 -0.80 19.16
C PHE A 357 -5.49 -0.27 20.46
N ILE A 358 -5.49 -1.08 21.54
CA ILE A 358 -5.98 -0.68 22.87
C ILE A 358 -5.21 0.52 23.40
N ASP A 359 -3.87 0.49 23.33
CA ASP A 359 -3.02 1.61 23.75
C ASP A 359 -3.38 2.90 23.02
N LYS A 360 -3.55 2.82 21.72
CA LYS A 360 -3.91 3.98 20.88
C LYS A 360 -5.28 4.54 21.23
N VAL A 361 -6.29 3.69 21.42
CA VAL A 361 -7.65 4.11 21.76
C VAL A 361 -7.70 4.74 23.12
N LEU A 362 -7.01 4.17 24.11
CA LEU A 362 -6.98 4.71 25.47
C LEU A 362 -6.26 6.06 25.53
N ALA A 363 -5.11 6.20 24.86
CA ALA A 363 -4.41 7.48 24.80
C ALA A 363 -5.25 8.55 24.12
N SER A 364 -5.79 8.27 22.93
CA SER A 364 -6.65 9.21 22.20
C SER A 364 -7.93 9.58 22.97
N GLY A 365 -8.51 8.64 23.71
CA GLY A 365 -9.67 8.88 24.57
C GLY A 365 -9.35 9.84 25.70
N ALA A 366 -8.22 9.66 26.38
CA ALA A 366 -7.78 10.55 27.44
C ALA A 366 -7.56 11.98 26.91
N ASP A 367 -6.90 12.11 25.77
CA ASP A 367 -6.66 13.40 25.12
C ASP A 367 -7.97 14.10 24.76
N LEU A 368 -8.94 13.37 24.16
CA LEU A 368 -10.23 13.94 23.77
C LEU A 368 -11.04 14.42 24.97
N VAL A 369 -11.08 13.66 26.07
CA VAL A 369 -11.78 14.08 27.30
C VAL A 369 -11.13 15.34 27.86
N THR A 370 -9.81 15.39 27.94
CA THR A 370 -9.08 16.57 28.42
C THR A 370 -9.35 17.79 27.55
N ALA A 371 -9.32 17.62 26.23
CA ALA A 371 -9.59 18.69 25.27
C ALA A 371 -10.99 19.29 25.43
N ARG A 372 -12.00 18.44 25.68
CA ARG A 372 -13.37 18.88 25.93
C ARG A 372 -13.54 19.60 27.27
N LEU A 373 -12.84 19.16 28.32
CA LEU A 373 -12.88 19.81 29.62
C LEU A 373 -12.25 21.21 29.58
N LYS A 374 -11.12 21.37 28.87
CA LYS A 374 -10.49 22.68 28.65
C LYS A 374 -11.44 23.67 27.94
N ALA A 375 -12.28 23.19 27.04
CA ALA A 375 -13.24 24.05 26.37
C ALA A 375 -14.41 24.49 27.28
N GLY A 376 -14.84 23.63 28.21
CA GLY A 376 -15.92 23.93 29.15
C GLY A 376 -15.52 24.91 30.29
N GLY A 377 -14.22 25.01 30.59
CA GLY A 377 -13.72 25.93 31.61
C GLY A 377 -13.43 27.37 31.13
N ALA A 378 -13.59 27.64 29.85
CA ALA A 378 -13.33 28.94 29.22
C ALA A 378 -14.60 29.79 28.98
N GLN A 379 -15.75 29.42 29.61
CA GLN A 379 -16.98 30.21 29.58
C GLN A 379 -17.13 31.05 30.82
#